data_7f6066a13c253e55702c49310ccc1326
#
_entry.id   7f6066a13c253e55702c49310ccc1326
#
_cell.length_a   1.000
_cell.length_b   1.000
_cell.length_c   1.000
_cell.angle_alpha   90.00
_cell.angle_beta   90.00
_cell.angle_gamma   90.00
#
_symmetry.space_group_name_H-M   'P 1'
#
loop_
_entity.id
_entity.type
_entity.pdbx_description
1 polymer ?
#
loop_
_entity_poly.entity_id
_entity_poly.type
_entity_poly.pdbx_seq_one_letter_code
_entity_poly.pdbx_strand_id
1 'polypeptide(L)'
;FVSSEGDADRQINPFIKEFSLDGKLLKTLAIPELFLPDDKGTKGIRNNLSFESLTLTPDRKYLFTATENALVQDGAVPSLETGSPCRILRYDAVSGNPEASFLYITEPLPAGANPVGKLTSNGLVDLVAIDDNRLLSLERAFSLETGVTVKLFEISLEKGDRIEALESLKSRLSEVSPAQKRLLLDLETLKIPLD
;
A
#
# COMPACT_ATOMS: atom_id res chain seq x y z
N PHE A 1 12.28 3.51 12.00
CA PHE A 1 12.12 2.52 10.94
C PHE A 1 12.25 3.18 9.58
N VAL A 2 12.71 2.43 8.58
CA VAL A 2 12.88 2.85 7.18
C VAL A 2 12.42 1.71 6.30
N SER A 3 11.55 2.01 5.32
CA SER A 3 11.16 1.08 4.27
C SER A 3 11.89 1.41 2.96
N SER A 4 11.98 0.44 2.09
CA SER A 4 12.40 0.58 0.70
C SER A 4 11.52 -0.29 -0.16
N GLU A 5 11.09 0.25 -1.29
CA GLU A 5 10.31 -0.47 -2.28
C GLU A 5 11.09 -1.59 -2.97
N GLY A 6 12.44 -1.56 -2.90
CA GLY A 6 13.26 -2.41 -3.74
C GLY A 6 13.29 -1.92 -5.19
N ASP A 7 13.63 -2.84 -6.09
CA ASP A 7 13.63 -2.61 -7.54
C ASP A 7 13.39 -3.96 -8.23
N ALA A 8 12.16 -4.20 -8.62
CA ALA A 8 11.76 -5.49 -9.19
C ALA A 8 12.47 -5.79 -10.52
N ASP A 9 12.72 -4.76 -11.34
CA ASP A 9 13.40 -4.90 -12.63
C ASP A 9 14.87 -5.32 -12.46
N ARG A 10 15.49 -4.93 -11.34
CA ARG A 10 16.87 -5.27 -10.98
C ARG A 10 16.99 -6.39 -9.98
N GLN A 11 15.87 -7.04 -9.61
CA GLN A 11 15.81 -8.10 -8.60
C GLN A 11 16.34 -7.67 -7.22
N ILE A 12 16.10 -6.41 -6.85
CA ILE A 12 16.43 -5.88 -5.53
C ILE A 12 15.18 -5.99 -4.65
N ASN A 13 15.26 -6.81 -3.61
CA ASN A 13 14.15 -7.04 -2.69
C ASN A 13 13.78 -5.78 -1.90
N PRO A 14 12.49 -5.57 -1.61
CA PRO A 14 12.07 -4.54 -0.66
C PRO A 14 12.57 -4.89 0.74
N PHE A 15 12.69 -3.88 1.60
CA PHE A 15 13.06 -4.11 2.99
C PHE A 15 12.36 -3.14 3.95
N ILE A 16 12.29 -3.55 5.22
CA ILE A 16 11.99 -2.68 6.36
C ILE A 16 13.10 -2.88 7.38
N LYS A 17 13.72 -1.78 7.82
CA LYS A 17 14.85 -1.80 8.75
C LYS A 17 14.63 -0.81 9.89
N GLU A 18 15.08 -1.21 11.08
CA GLU A 18 15.14 -0.36 12.25
C GLU A 18 16.57 0.14 12.46
N PHE A 19 16.70 1.45 12.66
CA PHE A 19 17.98 2.10 12.96
C PHE A 19 17.87 2.87 14.28
N SER A 20 18.98 2.97 14.99
CA SER A 20 19.13 3.94 16.06
C SER A 20 19.24 5.37 15.51
N LEU A 21 19.08 6.38 16.37
CA LEU A 21 19.14 7.79 15.95
C LEU A 21 20.52 8.21 15.43
N ASP A 22 21.58 7.48 15.75
CA ASP A 22 22.94 7.65 15.22
C ASP A 22 23.19 6.84 13.93
N GLY A 23 22.16 6.22 13.35
CA GLY A 23 22.22 5.54 12.07
C GLY A 23 22.71 4.08 12.11
N LYS A 24 22.86 3.48 13.29
CA LYS A 24 23.26 2.08 13.42
C LYS A 24 22.07 1.16 13.13
N LEU A 25 22.24 0.19 12.23
CA LEU A 25 21.23 -0.85 11.98
C LEU A 25 21.03 -1.69 13.24
N LEU A 26 19.79 -1.73 13.73
CA LEU A 26 19.36 -2.51 14.90
C LEU A 26 18.70 -3.82 14.49
N LYS A 27 17.81 -3.79 13.49
CA LYS A 27 17.02 -4.92 13.05
C LYS A 27 16.67 -4.82 11.57
N THR A 28 16.56 -5.97 10.89
CA THR A 28 15.90 -6.09 9.60
C THR A 28 14.65 -6.94 9.80
N LEU A 29 13.49 -6.41 9.43
CA LEU A 29 12.21 -7.11 9.54
C LEU A 29 12.08 -8.13 8.41
N ALA A 30 11.43 -9.27 8.71
CA ALA A 30 11.18 -10.31 7.72
C ALA A 30 10.14 -9.84 6.70
N ILE A 31 10.46 -9.89 5.41
CA ILE A 31 9.49 -9.65 4.34
C ILE A 31 8.93 -11.01 3.91
N PRO A 32 7.59 -11.21 3.92
CA PRO A 32 7.00 -12.47 3.48
C PRO A 32 7.38 -12.76 2.01
N GLU A 33 7.64 -14.03 1.70
CA GLU A 33 8.14 -14.45 0.39
C GLU A 33 7.24 -14.04 -0.78
N LEU A 34 5.94 -13.96 -0.55
CA LEU A 34 4.96 -13.55 -1.57
C LEU A 34 5.16 -12.10 -2.09
N PHE A 35 5.91 -11.25 -1.35
CA PHE A 35 6.25 -9.88 -1.78
C PHE A 35 7.55 -9.82 -2.59
N LEU A 36 8.36 -10.88 -2.55
CA LEU A 36 9.65 -10.89 -3.24
C LEU A 36 9.44 -11.11 -4.75
N PRO A 37 10.05 -10.28 -5.61
CA PRO A 37 9.95 -10.46 -7.06
C PRO A 37 10.63 -11.76 -7.48
N ASP A 38 10.09 -12.41 -8.51
CA ASP A 38 10.70 -13.57 -9.15
C ASP A 38 11.34 -13.19 -10.50
N ASP A 39 12.26 -14.03 -10.97
CA ASP A 39 12.98 -13.82 -12.25
C ASP A 39 12.04 -13.78 -13.47
N LYS A 40 10.82 -14.29 -13.33
CA LYS A 40 9.84 -14.40 -14.40
C LYS A 40 8.85 -13.21 -14.43
N GLY A 41 8.89 -12.35 -13.41
CA GLY A 41 7.92 -11.26 -13.25
C GLY A 41 6.49 -11.74 -13.04
N THR A 42 6.30 -12.93 -12.41
CA THR A 42 4.98 -13.54 -12.21
C THR A 42 4.44 -13.38 -10.80
N LYS A 43 5.30 -12.98 -9.85
CA LYS A 43 4.92 -12.72 -8.45
C LYS A 43 5.75 -11.59 -7.84
N GLY A 44 5.31 -11.16 -6.66
CA GLY A 44 6.00 -10.16 -5.84
C GLY A 44 5.57 -8.73 -6.14
N ILE A 45 6.36 -7.82 -5.64
CA ILE A 45 6.16 -6.39 -5.84
C ILE A 45 6.24 -6.00 -7.32
N ARG A 46 5.56 -4.91 -7.67
CA ARG A 46 5.78 -4.23 -8.95
C ARG A 46 6.86 -3.18 -8.77
N ASN A 47 7.62 -2.91 -9.82
CA ASN A 47 8.64 -1.87 -9.79
C ASN A 47 8.01 -0.51 -9.54
N ASN A 48 8.54 0.24 -8.55
CA ASN A 48 8.08 1.58 -8.14
C ASN A 48 6.59 1.64 -7.74
N LEU A 49 6.03 0.57 -7.19
CA LEU A 49 4.64 0.45 -6.72
C LEU A 49 4.55 -0.46 -5.47
N SER A 50 5.57 -0.42 -4.61
CA SER A 50 5.73 -1.31 -3.46
C SER A 50 5.48 -0.60 -2.13
N PHE A 51 6.41 -0.71 -1.14
CA PHE A 51 6.23 -0.18 0.21
C PHE A 51 6.51 1.32 0.29
N GLU A 52 5.53 2.16 0.04
CA GLU A 52 5.66 3.62 0.19
C GLU A 52 5.32 4.10 1.61
N SER A 53 4.48 3.38 2.33
CA SER A 53 4.00 3.79 3.66
C SER A 53 4.69 3.02 4.79
N LEU A 54 4.87 3.68 5.94
CA LEU A 54 5.40 3.05 7.15
C LEU A 54 4.94 3.81 8.39
N THR A 55 4.15 3.18 9.25
CA THR A 55 3.61 3.82 10.44
C THR A 55 3.60 2.88 11.65
N LEU A 56 3.92 3.43 12.82
CA LEU A 56 3.89 2.73 14.11
C LEU A 56 2.63 3.14 14.88
N THR A 57 1.96 2.18 15.54
CA THR A 57 0.84 2.52 16.42
C THR A 57 1.28 3.41 17.57
N PRO A 58 0.40 4.28 18.12
CA PRO A 58 0.76 5.18 19.22
C PRO A 58 1.31 4.46 20.47
N ASP A 59 0.84 3.24 20.73
CA ASP A 59 1.34 2.38 21.82
C ASP A 59 2.61 1.60 21.44
N ARG A 60 3.09 1.73 20.20
CA ARG A 60 4.27 1.08 19.62
C ARG A 60 4.20 -0.44 19.52
N LYS A 61 3.01 -1.00 19.56
CA LYS A 61 2.79 -2.44 19.49
C LYS A 61 2.91 -2.99 18.07
N TYR A 62 2.34 -2.27 17.09
CA TYR A 62 2.32 -2.69 15.71
C TYR A 62 2.97 -1.67 14.79
N LEU A 63 3.66 -2.19 13.76
CA LEU A 63 4.14 -1.44 12.63
C LEU A 63 3.33 -1.85 11.41
N PHE A 64 2.83 -0.85 10.65
CA PHE A 64 2.10 -1.08 9.42
C PHE A 64 2.89 -0.56 8.22
N THR A 65 2.79 -1.27 7.12
CA THR A 65 3.18 -0.85 5.77
C THR A 65 2.15 -1.35 4.77
N ALA A 66 2.16 -0.82 3.57
CA ALA A 66 1.32 -1.30 2.48
C ALA A 66 2.04 -1.22 1.15
N THR A 67 1.60 -2.04 0.19
CA THR A 67 1.99 -1.85 -1.20
C THR A 67 1.20 -0.69 -1.80
N GLU A 68 1.84 0.15 -2.62
CA GLU A 68 1.18 1.23 -3.36
C GLU A 68 0.09 0.66 -4.29
N ASN A 69 0.41 -0.43 -4.96
CA ASN A 69 -0.51 -1.17 -5.84
C ASN A 69 -0.45 -2.68 -5.60
N ALA A 70 -1.30 -3.42 -6.30
CA ALA A 70 -1.38 -4.88 -6.21
C ALA A 70 -0.04 -5.56 -6.48
N LEU A 71 0.27 -6.62 -5.74
CA LEU A 71 1.31 -7.56 -6.16
C LEU A 71 0.96 -8.15 -7.53
N VAL A 72 1.96 -8.60 -8.28
CA VAL A 72 1.77 -9.14 -9.64
C VAL A 72 0.73 -10.25 -9.68
N GLN A 73 0.76 -11.15 -8.70
CA GLN A 73 -0.18 -12.28 -8.58
C GLN A 73 -1.55 -11.91 -8.00
N ASP A 74 -1.71 -10.71 -7.43
CA ASP A 74 -2.96 -10.33 -6.77
C ASP A 74 -3.96 -9.63 -7.69
N GLY A 75 -3.48 -8.89 -8.69
CA GLY A 75 -4.38 -8.18 -9.59
C GLY A 75 -3.69 -7.17 -10.48
N ALA A 76 -4.47 -6.30 -11.08
CA ALA A 76 -3.98 -5.21 -11.93
C ALA A 76 -3.75 -3.92 -11.11
N VAL A 77 -2.99 -3.00 -11.68
CA VAL A 77 -2.99 -1.60 -11.27
C VAL A 77 -4.36 -0.96 -11.54
N PRO A 78 -4.68 0.20 -10.95
CA PRO A 78 -5.99 0.83 -11.15
C PRO A 78 -6.30 1.10 -12.63
N SER A 79 -7.58 0.97 -12.97
CA SER A 79 -8.15 1.35 -14.27
C SER A 79 -9.18 2.47 -14.08
N LEU A 80 -9.86 2.92 -15.14
CA LEU A 80 -10.98 3.86 -15.01
C LEU A 80 -12.20 3.28 -14.28
N GLU A 81 -12.29 1.94 -14.21
CA GLU A 81 -13.45 1.24 -13.65
C GLU A 81 -13.14 0.58 -12.30
N THR A 82 -11.89 0.20 -12.06
CA THR A 82 -11.51 -0.60 -10.89
C THR A 82 -10.27 -0.07 -10.21
N GLY A 83 -10.26 -0.14 -8.89
CA GLY A 83 -9.07 0.07 -8.08
C GLY A 83 -8.13 -1.13 -8.06
N SER A 84 -6.97 -0.97 -7.45
CA SER A 84 -5.93 -1.99 -7.30
C SER A 84 -6.05 -2.68 -5.93
N PRO A 85 -5.97 -4.03 -5.86
CA PRO A 85 -5.99 -4.77 -4.59
C PRO A 85 -4.60 -4.76 -3.92
N CYS A 86 -4.37 -3.75 -3.07
CA CYS A 86 -3.16 -3.60 -2.28
C CYS A 86 -3.19 -4.48 -1.03
N ARG A 87 -2.02 -4.84 -0.50
CA ARG A 87 -1.89 -5.50 0.79
C ARG A 87 -1.38 -4.53 1.85
N ILE A 88 -2.13 -4.39 2.95
CA ILE A 88 -1.65 -3.79 4.19
C ILE A 88 -1.04 -4.88 5.03
N LEU A 89 0.22 -4.74 5.44
CA LEU A 89 0.95 -5.64 6.34
C LEU A 89 1.00 -5.05 7.73
N ARG A 90 0.71 -5.87 8.73
CA ARG A 90 0.93 -5.58 10.15
C ARG A 90 2.05 -6.44 10.70
N TYR A 91 2.99 -5.81 11.35
CA TYR A 91 4.10 -6.45 12.05
C TYR A 91 3.94 -6.26 13.57
N ASP A 92 4.32 -7.25 14.35
CA ASP A 92 4.67 -7.05 15.75
C ASP A 92 5.95 -6.21 15.80
N ALA A 93 5.88 -5.02 16.39
CA ALA A 93 6.99 -4.07 16.35
C ALA A 93 8.19 -4.50 17.21
N VAL A 94 7.97 -5.36 18.23
CA VAL A 94 9.02 -5.85 19.13
C VAL A 94 9.81 -6.98 18.45
N SER A 95 9.13 -8.00 17.95
CA SER A 95 9.80 -9.13 17.27
C SER A 95 10.25 -8.78 15.85
N GLY A 96 9.53 -7.89 15.15
CA GLY A 96 9.71 -7.58 13.73
C GLY A 96 9.15 -8.65 12.80
N ASN A 97 8.30 -9.54 13.31
CA ASN A 97 7.66 -10.58 12.51
C ASN A 97 6.35 -10.07 11.90
N PRO A 98 6.05 -10.44 10.63
CA PRO A 98 4.74 -10.19 10.05
C PRO A 98 3.68 -10.99 10.82
N GLU A 99 2.56 -10.35 11.17
CA GLU A 99 1.52 -10.94 12.00
C GLU A 99 0.20 -11.11 11.24
N ALA A 100 -0.14 -10.14 10.39
CA ALA A 100 -1.37 -10.14 9.62
C ALA A 100 -1.20 -9.37 8.30
N SER A 101 -2.04 -9.70 7.34
CA SER A 101 -2.19 -8.95 6.09
C SER A 101 -3.67 -8.73 5.80
N PHE A 102 -4.02 -7.55 5.28
CA PHE A 102 -5.40 -7.15 4.96
C PHE A 102 -5.48 -6.63 3.53
N LEU A 103 -6.63 -6.86 2.90
CA LEU A 103 -6.92 -6.33 1.57
C LEU A 103 -7.35 -4.86 1.67
N TYR A 104 -6.72 -4.00 0.88
CA TYR A 104 -7.14 -2.63 0.63
C TYR A 104 -7.39 -2.45 -0.87
N ILE A 105 -8.53 -1.87 -1.26
CA ILE A 105 -8.81 -1.55 -2.66
C ILE A 105 -8.66 -0.04 -2.85
N THR A 106 -7.75 0.38 -3.71
CA THR A 106 -7.63 1.81 -4.06
C THR A 106 -8.86 2.31 -4.81
N GLU A 107 -9.03 3.63 -4.92
CA GLU A 107 -9.97 4.18 -5.90
C GLU A 107 -9.52 3.84 -7.33
N PRO A 108 -10.44 3.83 -8.29
CA PRO A 108 -10.09 3.86 -9.71
C PRO A 108 -9.27 5.10 -10.10
N LEU A 109 -8.77 5.13 -11.31
CA LEU A 109 -8.19 6.34 -11.90
C LEU A 109 -9.23 7.47 -11.93
N PRO A 110 -8.81 8.74 -11.81
CA PRO A 110 -9.73 9.88 -11.87
C PRO A 110 -10.56 9.89 -13.15
N ALA A 111 -11.82 10.32 -13.04
CA ALA A 111 -12.68 10.51 -14.20
C ALA A 111 -12.04 11.51 -15.18
N GLY A 112 -11.97 11.14 -16.46
CA GLY A 112 -11.32 11.94 -17.50
C GLY A 112 -9.83 11.67 -17.67
N ALA A 113 -9.20 10.88 -16.80
CA ALA A 113 -7.82 10.43 -17.02
C ALA A 113 -7.72 9.53 -18.25
N ASN A 114 -6.59 9.65 -18.98
CA ASN A 114 -6.31 8.77 -20.10
C ASN A 114 -5.37 7.64 -19.65
N PRO A 115 -5.84 6.39 -19.57
CA PRO A 115 -5.00 5.27 -19.14
C PRO A 115 -3.95 4.83 -20.18
N VAL A 116 -3.97 5.42 -21.39
CA VAL A 116 -3.01 5.12 -22.44
C VAL A 116 -1.72 5.89 -22.18
N GLY A 117 -0.76 5.24 -21.51
CA GLY A 117 0.57 5.81 -21.24
C GLY A 117 1.03 5.57 -19.80
N LYS A 118 2.33 5.76 -19.58
CA LYS A 118 2.97 5.53 -18.26
C LYS A 118 2.73 6.66 -17.24
N LEU A 119 2.05 7.73 -17.61
CA LEU A 119 1.88 8.94 -16.80
C LEU A 119 0.50 9.02 -16.13
N THR A 120 -0.24 7.91 -16.05
CA THR A 120 -1.51 7.85 -15.35
C THR A 120 -1.44 6.80 -14.27
N SER A 121 -1.68 7.19 -13.02
CA SER A 121 -1.57 6.32 -11.85
C SER A 121 -2.59 6.71 -10.78
N ASN A 122 -2.89 5.79 -9.90
CA ASN A 122 -3.42 6.01 -8.56
C ASN A 122 -2.82 4.95 -7.64
N GLY A 123 -2.49 5.31 -6.41
CA GLY A 123 -1.89 4.40 -5.46
C GLY A 123 -2.10 4.81 -4.02
N LEU A 124 -1.92 3.84 -3.12
CA LEU A 124 -1.88 4.02 -1.68
C LEU A 124 -0.45 4.44 -1.30
N VAL A 125 -0.23 5.73 -1.13
CA VAL A 125 1.12 6.31 -0.99
C VAL A 125 1.51 6.63 0.45
N ASP A 126 0.56 6.66 1.41
CA ASP A 126 0.90 6.83 2.81
C ASP A 126 -0.16 6.25 3.76
N LEU A 127 0.28 5.89 4.97
CA LEU A 127 -0.54 5.40 6.07
C LEU A 127 -0.14 6.09 7.38
N VAL A 128 -1.13 6.37 8.22
CA VAL A 128 -0.92 6.78 9.61
C VAL A 128 -1.79 5.92 10.53
N ALA A 129 -1.18 5.22 11.48
CA ALA A 129 -1.91 4.42 12.45
C ALA A 129 -2.59 5.31 13.50
N ILE A 130 -3.91 5.17 13.65
CA ILE A 130 -4.70 5.78 14.72
C ILE A 130 -4.66 4.88 15.96
N ASP A 131 -4.83 3.57 15.74
CA ASP A 131 -4.74 2.52 16.74
C ASP A 131 -4.43 1.15 16.08
N ASP A 132 -4.65 0.06 16.78
CA ASP A 132 -4.34 -1.31 16.33
C ASP A 132 -5.15 -1.75 15.10
N ASN A 133 -6.30 -1.11 14.84
CA ASN A 133 -7.25 -1.54 13.80
C ASN A 133 -7.73 -0.40 12.91
N ARG A 134 -7.39 0.85 13.20
CA ARG A 134 -7.77 2.02 12.40
C ARG A 134 -6.55 2.76 11.89
N LEU A 135 -6.58 3.08 10.60
CA LEU A 135 -5.53 3.81 9.93
C LEU A 135 -6.15 5.00 9.16
N LEU A 136 -5.35 6.03 8.92
CA LEU A 136 -5.57 6.96 7.82
C LEU A 136 -4.78 6.48 6.62
N SER A 137 -5.35 6.55 5.43
CA SER A 137 -4.66 6.29 4.18
C SER A 137 -4.72 7.50 3.27
N LEU A 138 -3.64 7.73 2.56
CA LEU A 138 -3.56 8.75 1.53
C LEU A 138 -3.43 8.07 0.17
N GLU A 139 -4.39 8.32 -0.72
CA GLU A 139 -4.30 7.94 -2.13
C GLU A 139 -3.91 9.16 -2.95
N ARG A 140 -2.94 8.97 -3.84
CA ARG A 140 -2.51 9.99 -4.80
C ARG A 140 -2.66 9.47 -6.21
N ALA A 141 -3.48 10.16 -6.99
CA ALA A 141 -3.58 9.89 -8.42
C ALA A 141 -2.92 11.01 -9.23
N PHE A 142 -2.48 10.66 -10.42
CA PHE A 142 -1.96 11.60 -11.41
C PHE A 142 -2.41 11.21 -12.82
N SER A 143 -2.81 12.19 -13.61
CA SER A 143 -2.88 12.09 -15.08
C SER A 143 -2.53 13.42 -15.71
N LEU A 144 -2.15 13.42 -16.99
CA LEU A 144 -1.88 14.65 -17.73
C LEU A 144 -3.14 15.51 -17.90
N GLU A 145 -4.32 14.89 -17.96
CA GLU A 145 -5.59 15.54 -18.17
C GLU A 145 -6.17 16.14 -16.90
N THR A 146 -6.00 15.44 -15.76
CA THR A 146 -6.64 15.85 -14.50
C THR A 146 -5.64 16.41 -13.48
N GLY A 147 -4.34 16.31 -13.75
CA GLY A 147 -3.31 16.69 -12.80
C GLY A 147 -3.18 15.72 -11.62
N VAL A 148 -2.72 16.24 -10.48
CA VAL A 148 -2.62 15.48 -9.22
C VAL A 148 -3.94 15.58 -8.47
N THR A 149 -4.47 14.45 -8.02
CA THR A 149 -5.58 14.38 -7.08
C THR A 149 -5.16 13.62 -5.82
N VAL A 150 -5.61 14.07 -4.65
CA VAL A 150 -5.25 13.48 -3.36
C VAL A 150 -6.50 13.28 -2.53
N LYS A 151 -6.67 12.05 -2.03
CA LYS A 151 -7.79 11.67 -1.16
C LYS A 151 -7.29 11.07 0.14
N LEU A 152 -7.89 11.48 1.25
CA LEU A 152 -7.64 10.96 2.58
C LEU A 152 -8.82 10.11 3.02
N PHE A 153 -8.55 8.88 3.45
CA PHE A 153 -9.55 7.96 3.97
C PHE A 153 -9.23 7.54 5.39
N GLU A 154 -10.26 7.26 6.18
CA GLU A 154 -10.17 6.41 7.35
C GLU A 154 -10.41 4.97 6.94
N ILE A 155 -9.55 4.06 7.42
CA ILE A 155 -9.64 2.62 7.18
C ILE A 155 -9.91 1.91 8.50
N SER A 156 -10.83 0.93 8.50
CA SER A 156 -11.03 -0.02 9.58
C SER A 156 -10.66 -1.43 9.13
N LEU A 157 -9.76 -2.07 9.86
CA LEU A 157 -9.31 -3.45 9.62
C LEU A 157 -10.23 -4.49 10.27
N GLU A 158 -11.10 -4.08 11.22
CA GLU A 158 -11.91 -4.99 12.04
C GLU A 158 -12.86 -5.90 11.25
N LYS A 159 -13.35 -5.40 10.11
CA LYS A 159 -14.27 -6.13 9.24
C LYS A 159 -13.62 -6.66 7.97
N GLY A 160 -12.35 -6.38 7.79
CA GLY A 160 -11.54 -6.93 6.71
C GLY A 160 -11.05 -8.33 7.05
N ASP A 161 -11.06 -9.21 6.06
CA ASP A 161 -10.50 -10.54 6.24
C ASP A 161 -8.98 -10.50 6.34
N ARG A 162 -8.44 -11.41 7.13
CA ARG A 162 -7.00 -11.68 7.18
C ARG A 162 -6.60 -12.54 5.99
N ILE A 163 -5.61 -12.09 5.24
CA ILE A 163 -5.22 -12.69 3.95
C ILE A 163 -3.75 -13.16 3.89
N GLU A 164 -3.06 -13.22 5.02
CA GLU A 164 -1.64 -13.64 5.07
C GLU A 164 -1.39 -15.06 4.53
N ALA A 165 -2.39 -15.94 4.61
CA ALA A 165 -2.32 -17.31 4.10
C ALA A 165 -2.64 -17.43 2.60
N LEU A 166 -3.02 -16.34 1.93
CA LEU A 166 -3.37 -16.34 0.51
C LEU A 166 -2.17 -15.97 -0.35
N GLU A 167 -1.67 -16.91 -1.12
CA GLU A 167 -0.56 -16.72 -2.07
C GLU A 167 -0.94 -15.77 -3.22
N SER A 168 -2.22 -15.73 -3.60
CA SER A 168 -2.77 -14.85 -4.64
C SER A 168 -4.21 -14.47 -4.34
N LEU A 169 -4.56 -13.22 -4.65
CA LEU A 169 -5.92 -12.71 -4.54
C LEU A 169 -6.70 -12.79 -5.86
N LYS A 170 -6.02 -12.98 -6.99
CA LYS A 170 -6.60 -12.83 -8.34
C LYS A 170 -7.88 -13.63 -8.56
N SER A 171 -7.93 -14.88 -8.09
CA SER A 171 -9.12 -15.75 -8.21
C SER A 171 -10.02 -15.73 -6.97
N ARG A 172 -9.61 -15.04 -5.92
CA ARG A 172 -10.27 -15.04 -4.61
C ARG A 172 -10.80 -13.66 -4.20
N LEU A 173 -10.61 -12.64 -5.04
CA LEU A 173 -10.91 -11.25 -4.69
C LEU A 173 -12.38 -11.03 -4.31
N SER A 174 -13.31 -11.74 -4.96
CA SER A 174 -14.75 -11.69 -4.64
C SER A 174 -15.15 -12.44 -3.37
N GLU A 175 -14.25 -13.25 -2.80
CA GLU A 175 -14.49 -14.05 -1.59
C GLU A 175 -13.91 -13.38 -0.34
N VAL A 176 -13.09 -12.34 -0.51
CA VAL A 176 -12.37 -11.65 0.55
C VAL A 176 -12.99 -10.30 0.83
N SER A 177 -13.31 -10.03 2.09
CA SER A 177 -13.78 -8.72 2.54
C SER A 177 -12.60 -7.76 2.69
N PRO A 178 -12.57 -6.64 1.95
CA PRO A 178 -11.51 -5.65 2.12
C PRO A 178 -11.68 -4.89 3.44
N ALA A 179 -10.62 -4.26 3.91
CA ALA A 179 -10.67 -3.24 4.95
C ALA A 179 -11.70 -2.17 4.57
N GLN A 180 -12.56 -1.79 5.52
CA GLN A 180 -13.56 -0.76 5.25
C GLN A 180 -12.90 0.60 5.12
N LYS A 181 -13.29 1.32 4.07
CA LYS A 181 -12.73 2.63 3.71
C LYS A 181 -13.83 3.70 3.74
N ARG A 182 -13.59 4.83 4.39
CA ARG A 182 -14.47 5.99 4.44
C ARG A 182 -13.71 7.24 4.03
N LEU A 183 -14.14 7.91 2.97
CA LEU A 183 -13.55 9.17 2.55
C LEU A 183 -13.71 10.23 3.65
N LEU A 184 -12.61 10.85 4.05
CA LEU A 184 -12.56 11.97 4.98
C LEU A 184 -12.41 13.30 4.25
N LEU A 185 -11.53 13.34 3.27
CA LEU A 185 -11.21 14.55 2.54
C LEU A 185 -10.80 14.23 1.11
N ASP A 186 -11.37 14.97 0.18
CA ASP A 186 -10.91 15.06 -1.20
C ASP A 186 -10.33 16.47 -1.40
N LEU A 187 -9.02 16.56 -1.65
CA LEU A 187 -8.33 17.85 -1.75
C LEU A 187 -8.82 18.68 -2.95
N GLU A 188 -9.37 18.04 -4.00
CA GLU A 188 -9.97 18.77 -5.11
C GLU A 188 -11.19 19.62 -4.68
N THR A 189 -11.85 19.25 -3.57
CA THR A 189 -12.97 20.04 -3.03
C THR A 189 -12.51 21.29 -2.29
N LEU A 190 -11.23 21.35 -1.93
CA LEU A 190 -10.66 22.53 -1.28
C LEU A 190 -10.29 23.54 -2.36
N LYS A 191 -11.08 24.63 -2.46
CA LYS A 191 -10.72 25.79 -3.27
C LYS A 191 -9.57 26.56 -2.60
N ILE A 192 -8.38 25.98 -2.63
CA ILE A 192 -7.16 26.67 -2.17
C ILE A 192 -6.65 27.45 -3.39
N PRO A 193 -6.60 28.80 -3.33
CA PRO A 193 -5.91 29.57 -4.38
C PRO A 193 -4.44 29.11 -4.36
N LEU A 194 -3.98 28.57 -5.44
CA LEU A 194 -2.55 28.40 -5.67
C LEU A 194 -2.04 29.77 -6.16
N ASP A 195 -1.47 30.55 -5.23
CA ASP A 195 -0.78 31.83 -5.53
C ASP A 195 0.51 31.55 -6.32
#